data_1b1a5e18bd63e780c3d02666ce569b14
#
_entry.id   1b1a5e18bd63e780c3d02666ce569b14
#
_cell.length_a   1.000
_cell.length_b   1.000
_cell.length_c   1.000
_cell.angle_alpha   90.00
_cell.angle_beta   90.00
_cell.angle_gamma   90.00
#
_symmetry.space_group_name_H-M   'P 1'
#
loop_
_entity.id
_entity.type
_entity.pdbx_description
1 polymer ?
#
loop_
_entity_poly.entity_id
_entity_poly.type
_entity_poly.pdbx_seq_one_letter_code
_entity_poly.pdbx_strand_id
1 'polypeptide(L)'
;MEIKRKVVCTSTGCIEYAPERYRQLGIDIIRIHVLFKGKEYLEGLDLDPDAFYKELETLEDPKNNLPRTAMPTEEEIKACFDRAYEEGCKEVIVIALSAYLGGTWNLIRLVSEQYKDKMTIH
;
A
#
# COMPACT_ATOMS: atom_id res chain seq x y z
N MET A 1 -9.11 15.76 25.66
CA MET A 1 -7.84 15.37 25.00
C MET A 1 -8.17 14.76 23.64
N GLU A 2 -7.66 15.34 22.57
CA GLU A 2 -7.88 14.81 21.24
C GLU A 2 -7.01 13.59 21.00
N ILE A 3 -7.61 12.55 20.43
CA ILE A 3 -6.89 11.37 19.99
C ILE A 3 -6.42 11.61 18.56
N LYS A 4 -5.12 11.55 18.34
CA LYS A 4 -4.56 11.67 17.02
C LYS A 4 -4.73 10.36 16.25
N ARG A 5 -5.30 10.45 15.06
CA ARG A 5 -5.59 9.33 14.16
C ARG A 5 -4.83 9.46 12.86
N LYS A 6 -4.47 8.34 12.29
CA LYS A 6 -3.83 8.27 10.98
C LYS A 6 -4.64 7.35 10.07
N VAL A 7 -4.84 7.77 8.84
CA VAL A 7 -5.44 6.92 7.81
C VAL A 7 -4.32 6.39 6.91
N VAL A 8 -4.32 5.09 6.68
CA VAL A 8 -3.36 4.40 5.83
C VAL A 8 -4.14 3.65 4.77
N CYS A 9 -3.77 3.82 3.51
CA CYS A 9 -4.37 3.08 2.39
C CYS A 9 -3.32 2.22 1.72
N THR A 10 -3.73 1.06 1.20
CA THR A 10 -2.87 0.35 0.25
C THR A 10 -2.89 1.08 -1.09
N SER A 11 -1.82 0.94 -1.86
CA SER A 11 -1.71 1.59 -3.19
C SER A 11 -2.81 1.17 -4.16
N THR A 12 -3.42 0.01 -3.92
CA THR A 12 -4.57 -0.50 -4.70
C THR A 12 -5.79 0.42 -4.66
N GLY A 13 -5.87 1.32 -3.67
CA GLY A 13 -6.95 2.31 -3.56
C GLY A 13 -6.85 3.47 -4.55
N CYS A 14 -5.74 3.59 -5.26
CA CYS A 14 -5.49 4.62 -6.29
C CYS A 14 -5.65 6.06 -5.78
N ILE A 15 -5.54 6.30 -4.48
CA ILE A 15 -5.71 7.64 -3.89
C ILE A 15 -4.63 8.62 -4.37
N GLU A 16 -3.46 8.12 -4.73
CA GLU A 16 -2.34 8.93 -5.20
C GLU A 16 -2.59 9.60 -6.55
N TYR A 17 -3.57 9.12 -7.32
CA TYR A 17 -3.96 9.72 -8.59
C TYR A 17 -4.89 10.93 -8.40
N ALA A 18 -5.23 11.27 -7.16
CA ALA A 18 -5.88 12.52 -6.77
C ALA A 18 -4.96 13.31 -5.81
N PRO A 19 -3.81 13.81 -6.29
CA PRO A 19 -2.71 14.25 -5.44
C PRO A 19 -3.05 15.38 -4.47
N GLU A 20 -3.87 16.33 -4.87
CA GLU A 20 -4.26 17.45 -4.00
C GLU A 20 -5.05 16.95 -2.78
N ARG A 21 -6.03 16.08 -3.05
CA ARG A 21 -6.88 15.52 -2.00
C ARG A 21 -6.10 14.61 -1.07
N TYR A 22 -5.24 13.78 -1.63
CA TYR A 22 -4.38 12.89 -0.89
C TYR A 22 -3.46 13.63 0.08
N ARG A 23 -2.81 14.70 -0.40
CA ARG A 23 -1.89 15.51 0.43
C ARG A 23 -2.61 16.23 1.56
N GLN A 24 -3.79 16.76 1.29
CA GLN A 24 -4.59 17.46 2.30
C GLN A 24 -5.03 16.54 3.45
N LEU A 25 -5.28 15.29 3.15
CA LEU A 25 -5.77 14.33 4.14
C LEU A 25 -4.63 13.68 4.96
N GLY A 26 -3.38 13.84 4.54
CA GLY A 26 -2.23 13.26 5.25
C GLY A 26 -2.27 11.74 5.32
N ILE A 27 -2.74 11.09 4.26
CA ILE A 27 -2.85 9.64 4.19
C ILE A 27 -1.49 9.03 3.85
N ASP A 28 -1.09 7.99 4.59
CA ASP A 28 0.08 7.20 4.27
C ASP A 28 -0.31 6.01 3.38
N ILE A 29 0.63 5.56 2.56
CA ILE A 29 0.41 4.50 1.59
C ILE A 29 1.30 3.29 1.91
N ILE A 30 0.67 2.11 1.95
CA ILE A 30 1.38 0.83 1.93
C ILE A 30 1.33 0.34 0.48
N ARG A 31 2.50 0.17 -0.13
CA ARG A 31 2.61 -0.09 -1.56
C ARG A 31 2.68 -1.56 -1.89
N ILE A 32 1.91 -1.94 -2.92
CA ILE A 32 2.00 -3.24 -3.56
C ILE A 32 3.21 -3.22 -4.51
N HIS A 33 3.90 -4.33 -4.63
CA HIS A 33 4.98 -4.51 -5.59
C HIS A 33 4.43 -5.02 -6.92
N VAL A 34 4.92 -4.48 -8.01
CA VAL A 34 4.58 -4.92 -9.37
C VAL A 34 5.83 -5.48 -10.03
N LEU A 35 5.74 -6.71 -10.50
CA LEU A 35 6.83 -7.41 -11.18
C LEU A 35 6.52 -7.44 -12.67
N PHE A 36 7.37 -6.81 -13.47
CA PHE A 36 7.14 -6.69 -14.90
C PHE A 36 8.46 -6.63 -15.67
N LYS A 37 8.61 -7.48 -16.68
CA LYS A 37 9.82 -7.57 -17.52
C LYS A 37 11.11 -7.69 -16.72
N GLY A 38 11.11 -8.51 -15.69
CA GLY A 38 12.28 -8.76 -14.84
C GLY A 38 12.63 -7.64 -13.87
N LYS A 39 11.77 -6.62 -13.75
CA LYS A 39 11.95 -5.50 -12.82
C LYS A 39 10.84 -5.50 -11.78
N GLU A 40 11.16 -4.97 -10.62
CA GLU A 40 10.22 -4.78 -9.53
C GLU A 40 9.97 -3.29 -9.33
N TYR A 41 8.70 -2.92 -9.26
CA TYR A 41 8.26 -1.53 -9.07
C TYR A 41 7.38 -1.44 -7.84
N LEU A 42 7.46 -0.30 -7.16
CA LEU A 42 6.50 0.07 -6.10
C LEU A 42 5.34 0.84 -6.74
N GLU A 43 4.15 0.29 -6.63
CA GLU A 43 2.95 0.90 -7.22
C GLU A 43 2.73 2.33 -6.72
N GLY A 44 2.50 3.25 -7.64
CA GLY A 44 2.25 4.65 -7.34
C GLY A 44 3.52 5.47 -7.12
N LEU A 45 4.70 4.86 -7.13
CA LEU A 45 5.97 5.55 -6.92
C LEU A 45 6.90 5.42 -8.13
N ASP A 46 7.21 4.18 -8.53
CA ASP A 46 8.19 3.88 -9.58
C ASP A 46 7.56 3.57 -10.93
N LEU A 47 6.25 3.36 -10.95
CA LEU A 47 5.54 2.89 -12.12
C LEU A 47 4.60 3.99 -12.62
N ASP A 48 4.89 4.50 -13.81
CA ASP A 48 3.98 5.42 -14.50
C ASP A 48 2.84 4.64 -15.16
N PRO A 49 1.57 4.86 -14.76
CA PRO A 49 0.44 4.10 -15.29
C PRO A 49 0.30 4.20 -16.81
N ASP A 50 0.47 5.38 -17.37
CA ASP A 50 0.30 5.59 -18.81
C ASP A 50 1.35 4.82 -19.61
N ALA A 51 2.61 4.89 -19.20
CA ALA A 51 3.68 4.13 -19.84
C ALA A 51 3.48 2.62 -19.68
N PHE A 52 3.03 2.20 -18.50
CA PHE A 52 2.76 0.79 -18.22
C PHE A 52 1.66 0.23 -19.10
N TYR A 53 0.54 0.94 -19.26
CA TYR A 53 -0.56 0.48 -20.11
C TYR A 53 -0.17 0.45 -21.57
N LYS A 54 0.66 1.39 -22.04
CA LYS A 54 1.19 1.36 -23.39
C LYS A 54 2.06 0.13 -23.65
N GLU A 55 2.90 -0.22 -22.69
CA GLU A 55 3.71 -1.45 -22.80
C GLU A 55 2.84 -2.71 -22.80
N LEU A 56 1.74 -2.74 -22.05
CA LEU A 56 0.80 -3.85 -22.05
C LEU A 56 0.11 -4.03 -23.40
N GLU A 57 -0.22 -2.94 -24.10
CA GLU A 57 -0.86 -2.98 -25.43
C GLU A 57 0.03 -3.64 -26.47
N THR A 58 1.35 -3.50 -26.35
CA THR A 58 2.33 -4.03 -27.29
C THR A 58 3.11 -5.23 -26.76
N LEU A 59 2.61 -5.86 -25.72
CA LEU A 59 3.28 -6.96 -25.04
C LEU A 59 3.41 -8.17 -25.94
N GLU A 60 4.66 -8.63 -26.16
CA GLU A 60 4.94 -9.87 -26.87
C GLU A 60 4.70 -11.06 -25.95
N ASP A 61 4.12 -12.12 -26.49
CA ASP A 61 3.79 -13.35 -25.76
C ASP A 61 3.08 -13.05 -24.42
N PRO A 62 1.87 -12.45 -24.47
CA PRO A 62 1.18 -12.02 -23.24
C PRO A 62 0.98 -13.13 -22.23
N LYS A 63 0.80 -14.35 -22.68
CA LYS A 63 0.56 -15.51 -21.83
C LYS A 63 1.69 -15.75 -20.81
N ASN A 64 2.94 -15.52 -21.22
CA ASN A 64 4.12 -15.77 -20.39
C ASN A 64 4.72 -14.49 -19.79
N ASN A 65 4.29 -13.31 -20.24
CA ASN A 65 4.90 -12.04 -19.88
C ASN A 65 3.97 -11.07 -19.16
N LEU A 66 2.84 -11.54 -18.65
CA LEU A 66 1.92 -10.71 -17.87
C LEU A 66 2.61 -10.19 -16.61
N PRO A 67 2.34 -8.93 -16.24
CA PRO A 67 2.82 -8.43 -14.96
C PRO A 67 2.22 -9.23 -13.80
N ARG A 68 2.96 -9.28 -12.71
CA ARG A 68 2.52 -9.94 -11.47
C ARG A 68 2.61 -8.94 -10.32
N THR A 69 1.87 -9.18 -9.27
CA THR A 69 1.94 -8.39 -8.05
C THR A 69 2.48 -9.24 -6.90
N ALA A 70 3.12 -8.57 -5.96
CA ALA A 70 3.53 -9.16 -4.70
C ALA A 70 3.03 -8.28 -3.56
N MET A 71 2.75 -8.90 -2.42
CA MET A 71 2.36 -8.20 -1.21
C MET A 71 3.48 -7.28 -0.74
N PRO A 72 3.16 -6.20 0.01
CA PRO A 72 4.17 -5.45 0.72
C PRO A 72 4.91 -6.37 1.70
N THR A 73 6.15 -6.02 2.02
CA THR A 73 6.90 -6.78 3.01
C THR A 73 6.42 -6.45 4.42
N GLU A 74 6.70 -7.35 5.35
CA GLU A 74 6.40 -7.11 6.77
C GLU A 74 7.11 -5.84 7.27
N GLU A 75 8.35 -5.63 6.85
CA GLU A 75 9.15 -4.46 7.22
C GLU A 75 8.55 -3.16 6.70
N GLU A 76 8.00 -3.17 5.50
CA GLU A 76 7.34 -2.00 4.92
C GLU A 76 6.07 -1.62 5.71
N ILE A 77 5.31 -2.63 6.12
CA ILE A 77 4.10 -2.42 6.95
C ILE A 77 4.50 -1.89 8.32
N LYS A 78 5.51 -2.49 8.94
CA LYS A 78 6.04 -2.03 10.24
C LYS A 78 6.53 -0.59 10.18
N ALA A 79 7.26 -0.23 9.13
CA ALA A 79 7.76 1.13 8.94
C ALA A 79 6.62 2.15 8.90
N CYS A 80 5.50 1.79 8.28
CA CYS A 80 4.30 2.63 8.23
C CYS A 80 3.69 2.83 9.63
N PHE A 81 3.53 1.76 10.40
CA PHE A 81 2.98 1.84 11.75
C PHE A 81 3.94 2.53 12.73
N ASP A 82 5.23 2.28 12.61
CA ASP A 82 6.25 2.97 13.42
C ASP A 82 6.22 4.47 13.19
N ARG A 83 6.07 4.90 11.94
CA ARG A 83 5.93 6.32 11.59
C ARG A 83 4.72 6.95 12.25
N ALA A 84 3.57 6.26 12.19
CA ALA A 84 2.35 6.73 12.84
C ALA A 84 2.53 6.85 14.35
N TYR A 85 3.18 5.88 14.97
CA TYR A 85 3.46 5.90 16.40
C TYR A 85 4.39 7.05 16.78
N GLU A 86 5.44 7.28 16.01
CA GLU A 86 6.39 8.38 16.23
C GLU A 86 5.74 9.74 16.07
N GLU A 87 4.74 9.85 15.19
CA GLU A 87 3.94 11.06 15.03
C GLU A 87 2.96 11.30 16.18
N GLY A 88 2.88 10.38 17.14
CA GLY A 88 1.98 10.48 18.29
C GLY A 88 0.58 9.96 18.06
N CYS A 89 0.35 9.19 17.00
CA CYS A 89 -0.97 8.63 16.74
C CYS A 89 -1.31 7.53 17.75
N LYS A 90 -2.56 7.52 18.18
CA LYS A 90 -3.10 6.48 19.08
C LYS A 90 -4.00 5.50 18.33
N GLU A 91 -4.54 5.91 17.22
CA GLU A 91 -5.38 5.09 16.36
C GLU A 91 -4.90 5.18 14.91
N VAL A 92 -4.90 4.05 14.23
CA VAL A 92 -4.62 3.96 12.80
C VAL A 92 -5.79 3.23 12.14
N ILE A 93 -6.29 3.80 11.06
CA ILE A 93 -7.34 3.19 10.25
C ILE A 93 -6.70 2.76 8.94
N VAL A 94 -6.72 1.47 8.63
CA VAL A 94 -6.15 0.92 7.41
C VAL A 94 -7.25 0.55 6.43
N ILE A 95 -7.18 1.10 5.25
CA ILE A 95 -8.09 0.77 4.13
C ILE A 95 -7.30 -0.06 3.14
N ALA A 96 -7.63 -1.33 3.08
CA ALA A 96 -6.90 -2.31 2.28
C ALA A 96 -7.82 -3.05 1.31
N LEU A 97 -7.20 -3.66 0.30
CA LEU A 97 -7.91 -4.57 -0.59
C LEU A 97 -8.51 -5.73 0.20
N SER A 98 -9.69 -6.20 -0.23
CA SER A 98 -10.40 -7.30 0.42
C SER A 98 -9.52 -8.54 0.60
N ALA A 99 -9.66 -9.20 1.75
CA ALA A 99 -8.98 -10.46 2.06
C ALA A 99 -9.27 -11.57 1.05
N TYR A 100 -10.39 -11.49 0.34
CA TYR A 100 -10.76 -12.45 -0.70
C TYR A 100 -9.99 -12.24 -2.02
N LEU A 101 -9.39 -11.07 -2.21
CA LEU A 101 -8.67 -10.73 -3.44
C LEU A 101 -7.16 -10.86 -3.33
N GLY A 102 -6.65 -11.07 -2.13
CA GLY A 102 -5.21 -11.23 -1.93
C GLY A 102 -4.84 -11.37 -0.46
N GLY A 103 -3.55 -11.59 -0.20
CA GLY A 103 -3.02 -11.83 1.14
C GLY A 103 -2.66 -10.59 1.94
N THR A 104 -2.67 -9.41 1.32
CA THR A 104 -2.22 -8.16 1.94
C THR A 104 -2.99 -7.83 3.22
N TRP A 105 -4.32 -7.95 3.19
CA TRP A 105 -5.15 -7.68 4.35
C TRP A 105 -4.75 -8.54 5.55
N ASN A 106 -4.56 -9.83 5.32
CA ASN A 106 -4.16 -10.77 6.36
C ASN A 106 -2.78 -10.45 6.94
N LEU A 107 -1.83 -10.10 6.08
CA LEU A 107 -0.49 -9.73 6.51
C LEU A 107 -0.51 -8.46 7.36
N ILE A 108 -1.24 -7.44 6.94
CA ILE A 108 -1.40 -6.20 7.72
C ILE A 108 -2.02 -6.50 9.08
N ARG A 109 -3.04 -7.35 9.12
CA ARG A 109 -3.67 -7.76 10.37
C ARG A 109 -2.69 -8.45 11.31
N LEU A 110 -1.88 -9.37 10.78
CA LEU A 110 -0.87 -10.07 11.58
C LEU A 110 0.19 -9.11 12.13
N VAL A 111 0.66 -8.18 11.32
CA VAL A 111 1.63 -7.16 11.75
C VAL A 111 1.00 -6.25 12.81
N SER A 112 -0.27 -5.88 12.65
CA SER A 112 -0.96 -4.99 13.60
C SER A 112 -1.02 -5.56 15.02
N GLU A 113 -1.04 -6.88 15.17
CA GLU A 113 -1.02 -7.52 16.48
C GLU A 113 0.22 -7.14 17.31
N GLN A 114 1.33 -6.83 16.67
CA GLN A 114 2.56 -6.41 17.34
C GLN A 114 2.47 -5.00 17.92
N TYR A 115 1.44 -4.24 17.56
CA TYR A 115 1.25 -2.85 17.98
C TYR A 115 0.10 -2.65 18.98
N LYS A 116 -0.59 -3.71 19.36
CA LYS A 116 -1.80 -3.63 20.21
C LYS A 116 -1.61 -2.89 21.54
N ASP A 117 -0.38 -2.91 22.08
CA ASP A 117 -0.07 -2.22 23.33
C ASP A 117 0.34 -0.76 23.12
N LYS A 118 0.51 -0.34 21.88
CA LYS A 118 0.95 1.00 21.49
C LYS A 118 -0.15 1.83 20.84
N MET A 119 -0.91 1.20 19.94
CA MET A 119 -1.94 1.85 19.15
C MET A 119 -3.11 0.90 18.91
N THR A 120 -4.28 1.47 18.64
CA THR A 120 -5.42 0.70 18.13
C THR A 120 -5.41 0.79 16.62
N ILE A 121 -5.32 -0.34 15.94
CA ILE A 121 -5.31 -0.42 14.47
C ILE A 121 -6.61 -1.06 14.00
N HIS A 122 -7.37 -0.31 13.22
CA HIS A 122 -8.67 -0.72 12.67
C HIS A 122 -8.54 -1.16 11.23
#